data_b1efcb17d861516e324a716796c9a378
#
_entry.id   b1efcb17d861516e324a716796c9a378
#
_cell.length_a   1.000
_cell.length_b   1.000
_cell.length_c   1.000
_cell.angle_alpha   90.00
_cell.angle_beta   90.00
_cell.angle_gamma   90.00
#
_symmetry.space_group_name_H-M   'P 1'
#
loop_
_entity.id
_entity.type
_entity.pdbx_description
1 polymer ?
#
loop_
_entity_poly.entity_id
_entity_poly.type
_entity_poly.pdbx_seq_one_letter_code
_entity_poly.pdbx_strand_id
1 'polypeptide(L)'
;MQRFNSLTNTTVDTKLESLLTQRKAPLSEDGMKKILEELTLYMAGDRRFYIAFYPKEDAIKNDTIQASDIDRVDLMQATDDEKYLPIFSTLEGLRVFKPTLQKDEHIYVVTKQDVLDFLNMNAKVAAAVLNPLVDDLLLYRMQLQNLIQVQAE
;
A
#
# COMPACT_ATOMS: atom_id res chain seq x y z
N MET A 1 -5.66 0.00 11.21
CA MET A 1 -6.14 0.65 9.96
C MET A 1 -7.33 1.52 10.29
N GLN A 2 -7.33 2.72 9.78
CA GLN A 2 -8.40 3.67 10.03
C GLN A 2 -9.21 3.88 8.76
N ARG A 3 -10.57 3.87 8.90
CA ARG A 3 -11.46 4.12 7.77
C ARG A 3 -11.26 5.56 7.27
N PHE A 4 -11.10 5.70 5.97
CA PHE A 4 -11.09 7.00 5.34
C PHE A 4 -12.49 7.62 5.39
N ASN A 5 -12.56 8.90 5.74
CA ASN A 5 -13.79 9.67 5.62
C ASN A 5 -13.45 11.06 5.06
N SER A 6 -14.46 11.80 4.62
CA SER A 6 -14.26 13.09 3.98
C SER A 6 -13.69 14.16 4.92
N LEU A 7 -13.67 13.91 6.23
CA LEU A 7 -13.10 14.81 7.22
C LEU A 7 -11.63 14.51 7.49
N THR A 8 -11.12 13.37 7.01
CA THR A 8 -9.72 13.00 7.15
C THR A 8 -8.89 13.90 6.25
N ASN A 9 -7.89 14.57 6.83
CA ASN A 9 -6.98 15.40 6.05
C ASN A 9 -6.04 14.49 5.24
N THR A 10 -6.23 14.50 3.92
CA THR A 10 -5.41 13.72 3.01
C THR A 10 -4.43 14.65 2.30
N THR A 11 -3.19 14.64 2.76
CA THR A 11 -2.12 15.39 2.13
C THR A 11 -1.41 14.46 1.13
N VAL A 12 -1.26 14.91 -0.11
CA VAL A 12 -0.48 14.18 -1.11
C VAL A 12 0.98 14.20 -0.70
N ASP A 13 1.61 13.04 -0.68
CA ASP A 13 3.04 12.92 -0.40
C ASP A 13 3.84 13.21 -1.66
N THR A 14 4.13 14.49 -1.88
CA THR A 14 4.80 14.95 -3.10
C THR A 14 6.21 14.41 -3.25
N LYS A 15 6.92 14.19 -2.13
CA LYS A 15 8.26 13.64 -2.17
C LYS A 15 8.23 12.18 -2.59
N LEU A 16 7.29 11.40 -2.07
CA LEU A 16 7.13 10.00 -2.49
C LEU A 16 6.80 9.92 -3.98
N GLU A 17 5.87 10.73 -4.45
CA GLU A 17 5.52 10.77 -5.88
C GLU A 17 6.70 11.13 -6.75
N SER A 18 7.51 12.11 -6.32
CA SER A 18 8.70 12.52 -7.06
C SER A 18 9.72 11.38 -7.15
N LEU A 19 9.99 10.69 -6.04
CA LEU A 19 10.92 9.56 -6.03
C LEU A 19 10.43 8.40 -6.91
N LEU A 20 9.14 8.10 -6.86
CA LEU A 20 8.56 7.05 -7.70
C LEU A 20 8.67 7.40 -9.18
N THR A 21 8.45 8.65 -9.54
CA THR A 21 8.61 9.12 -10.91
C THR A 21 10.05 9.05 -11.38
N GLN A 22 10.99 9.51 -10.54
CA GLN A 22 12.43 9.47 -10.85
C GLN A 22 12.93 8.05 -11.06
N ARG A 23 12.42 7.10 -10.28
CA ARG A 23 12.78 5.68 -10.40
C ARG A 23 12.48 5.11 -11.78
N LYS A 24 11.46 5.65 -12.47
CA LYS A 24 11.06 5.18 -13.80
C LYS A 24 11.81 5.88 -14.94
N ALA A 25 12.57 6.93 -14.65
CA ALA A 25 13.32 7.66 -15.67
C ALA A 25 14.52 6.83 -16.16
N PRO A 26 14.98 7.08 -17.41
CA PRO A 26 16.17 6.40 -17.93
C PRO A 26 17.42 6.97 -17.25
N LEU A 27 17.83 6.38 -16.14
CA LEU A 27 18.96 6.82 -15.33
C LEU A 27 20.17 5.93 -15.62
N SER A 28 21.37 6.48 -15.35
CA SER A 28 22.58 5.66 -15.28
C SER A 28 22.47 4.65 -14.15
N GLU A 29 23.34 3.64 -14.14
CA GLU A 29 23.37 2.65 -13.08
C GLU A 29 23.58 3.29 -11.71
N ASP A 30 24.52 4.25 -11.61
CA ASP A 30 24.76 4.99 -10.37
C ASP A 30 23.56 5.87 -9.98
N GLY A 31 22.92 6.51 -10.95
CA GLY A 31 21.73 7.32 -10.72
C GLY A 31 20.56 6.48 -10.20
N MET A 32 20.35 5.30 -10.78
CA MET A 32 19.31 4.38 -10.33
C MET A 32 19.57 3.92 -8.90
N LYS A 33 20.81 3.56 -8.58
CA LYS A 33 21.19 3.14 -7.23
C LYS A 33 20.89 4.23 -6.21
N LYS A 34 21.25 5.48 -6.54
CA LYS A 34 21.00 6.63 -5.66
C LYS A 34 19.51 6.83 -5.41
N ILE A 35 18.68 6.78 -6.45
CA ILE A 35 17.23 6.95 -6.32
C ILE A 35 16.62 5.82 -5.49
N LEU A 36 17.06 4.58 -5.70
CA LEU A 36 16.56 3.45 -4.91
C LEU A 36 16.95 3.57 -3.44
N GLU A 37 18.15 4.06 -3.14
CA GLU A 37 18.59 4.32 -1.77
C GLU A 37 17.75 5.41 -1.11
N GLU A 38 17.51 6.53 -1.82
CA GLU A 38 16.67 7.61 -1.32
C GLU A 38 15.24 7.16 -1.10
N LEU A 39 14.68 6.38 -2.03
CA LEU A 39 13.32 5.84 -1.91
C LEU A 39 13.23 4.90 -0.70
N THR A 40 14.21 4.04 -0.50
CA THR A 40 14.24 3.12 0.65
C THR A 40 14.26 3.89 1.96
N LEU A 41 15.12 4.92 2.08
CA LEU A 41 15.18 5.75 3.28
C LEU A 41 13.86 6.48 3.53
N TYR A 42 13.26 7.00 2.48
CA TYR A 42 12.00 7.71 2.61
C TYR A 42 10.87 6.77 3.03
N MET A 43 10.81 5.57 2.44
CA MET A 43 9.81 4.55 2.78
C MET A 43 9.99 3.98 4.19
N ALA A 44 11.18 4.10 4.76
CA ALA A 44 11.43 3.68 6.15
C ALA A 44 10.74 4.60 7.17
N GLY A 45 10.41 5.85 6.80
CA GLY A 45 9.66 6.76 7.65
C GLY A 45 8.19 6.34 7.83
N ASP A 46 7.45 7.14 8.59
CA ASP A 46 6.00 6.92 8.79
C ASP A 46 5.26 7.27 7.50
N ARG A 47 4.93 6.25 6.72
CA ARG A 47 4.21 6.40 5.46
C ARG A 47 2.85 5.75 5.57
N ARG A 48 1.86 6.39 4.97
CA ARG A 48 0.47 5.95 4.97
C ARG A 48 0.03 5.67 3.54
N PHE A 49 -0.77 4.62 3.37
CA PHE A 49 -1.27 4.20 2.07
C PHE A 49 -2.78 4.05 2.14
N TYR A 50 -3.41 4.03 0.98
CA TYR A 50 -4.85 3.83 0.85
C TYR A 50 -5.12 2.45 0.29
N ILE A 51 -6.15 1.79 0.82
CA ILE A 51 -6.53 0.46 0.38
C ILE A 51 -8.05 0.29 0.55
N ALA A 52 -8.66 -0.49 -0.31
CA ALA A 52 -10.10 -0.80 -0.22
C ALA A 52 -10.29 -2.25 0.23
N PHE A 53 -11.08 -2.45 1.27
CA PHE A 53 -11.40 -3.77 1.81
C PHE A 53 -12.89 -3.95 2.03
N TYR A 54 -13.28 -5.23 2.14
CA TYR A 54 -14.56 -5.64 2.69
C TYR A 54 -14.33 -6.07 4.14
N PRO A 55 -14.72 -5.27 5.15
CA PRO A 55 -14.58 -5.69 6.55
C PRO A 55 -15.55 -6.82 6.86
N LYS A 56 -15.24 -7.59 7.90
CA LYS A 56 -16.18 -8.58 8.44
C LYS A 56 -17.42 -7.88 8.96
N GLU A 57 -18.54 -8.59 8.97
CA GLU A 57 -19.86 -8.04 9.31
C GLU A 57 -19.86 -7.32 10.66
N ASP A 58 -19.19 -7.90 11.66
CA ASP A 58 -19.11 -7.31 13.01
C ASP A 58 -18.17 -6.10 13.09
N ALA A 59 -17.39 -5.84 12.05
CA ALA A 59 -16.44 -4.72 11.98
C ALA A 59 -16.85 -3.63 10.99
N ILE A 60 -17.93 -3.81 10.24
CA ILE A 60 -18.36 -2.88 9.18
C ILE A 60 -18.55 -1.46 9.71
N LYS A 61 -19.08 -1.31 10.93
CA LYS A 61 -19.38 0.00 11.52
C LYS A 61 -18.20 0.61 12.28
N ASN A 62 -17.09 -0.11 12.41
CA ASN A 62 -15.94 0.37 13.15
C ASN A 62 -15.08 1.29 12.29
N ASP A 63 -14.67 2.43 12.84
CA ASP A 63 -13.77 3.35 12.14
C ASP A 63 -12.32 2.87 12.17
N THR A 64 -11.97 2.06 13.14
CA THR A 64 -10.64 1.46 13.26
C THR A 64 -10.78 -0.05 13.28
N ILE A 65 -10.03 -0.73 12.43
CA ILE A 65 -10.04 -2.19 12.34
C ILE A 65 -8.61 -2.73 12.29
N GLN A 66 -8.48 -4.01 12.56
CA GLN A 66 -7.23 -4.76 12.45
C GLN A 66 -7.25 -5.64 11.20
N ALA A 67 -6.09 -6.18 10.83
CA ALA A 67 -6.00 -7.08 9.68
C ALA A 67 -6.93 -8.29 9.82
N SER A 68 -7.16 -8.77 11.05
CA SER A 68 -8.07 -9.87 11.32
C SER A 68 -9.55 -9.54 11.07
N ASP A 69 -9.90 -8.26 10.97
CA ASP A 69 -11.27 -7.80 10.71
C ASP A 69 -11.58 -7.71 9.21
N ILE A 70 -10.63 -8.00 8.35
CA ILE A 70 -10.81 -7.98 6.90
C ILE A 70 -11.44 -9.31 6.48
N ASP A 71 -12.59 -9.24 5.82
CA ASP A 71 -13.24 -10.41 5.24
C ASP A 71 -12.64 -10.74 3.86
N ARG A 72 -12.53 -9.71 3.02
CA ARG A 72 -12.10 -9.89 1.63
C ARG A 72 -11.44 -8.62 1.10
N VAL A 73 -10.54 -8.78 0.15
CA VAL A 73 -9.96 -7.71 -0.63
C VAL A 73 -9.80 -8.20 -2.07
N ASP A 74 -10.00 -7.31 -3.03
CA ASP A 74 -9.78 -7.64 -4.44
C ASP A 74 -8.29 -7.58 -4.72
N LEU A 75 -7.69 -8.74 -4.95
CA LEU A 75 -6.26 -8.88 -5.22
C LEU A 75 -5.99 -8.78 -6.72
N MET A 76 -4.81 -8.30 -7.07
CA MET A 76 -4.32 -8.38 -8.43
C MET A 76 -3.68 -9.73 -8.66
N GLN A 77 -3.96 -10.33 -9.81
CA GLN A 77 -3.32 -11.58 -10.21
C GLN A 77 -2.29 -11.29 -11.30
N ALA A 78 -1.04 -11.65 -11.01
CA ALA A 78 0.02 -11.62 -12.02
C ALA A 78 0.04 -12.94 -12.77
N THR A 79 0.93 -13.07 -13.74
CA THR A 79 1.23 -14.35 -14.39
C THR A 79 1.70 -15.36 -13.33
N ASP A 80 1.49 -16.66 -13.56
CA ASP A 80 1.98 -17.75 -12.71
C ASP A 80 1.29 -17.88 -11.35
N ASP A 81 0.00 -17.52 -11.26
CA ASP A 81 -0.84 -17.67 -10.06
C ASP A 81 -0.41 -16.83 -8.84
N GLU A 82 0.56 -15.92 -9.00
CA GLU A 82 0.92 -15.00 -7.94
C GLU A 82 -0.14 -13.91 -7.79
N LYS A 83 -0.50 -13.63 -6.53
CA LYS A 83 -1.46 -12.59 -6.18
C LYS A 83 -0.79 -11.49 -5.40
N TYR A 84 -1.20 -10.26 -5.65
CA TYR A 84 -0.64 -9.07 -5.02
C TYR A 84 -1.74 -8.21 -4.41
N LEU A 85 -1.43 -7.59 -3.28
CA LEU A 85 -2.32 -6.65 -2.61
C LEU A 85 -2.08 -5.25 -3.20
N PRO A 86 -3.07 -4.66 -3.90
CA PRO A 86 -2.90 -3.30 -4.42
C PRO A 86 -2.98 -2.28 -3.29
N ILE A 87 -1.99 -1.41 -3.20
CA ILE A 87 -1.98 -0.28 -2.27
C ILE A 87 -1.67 1.00 -3.04
N PHE A 88 -2.08 2.14 -2.50
CA PHE A 88 -2.02 3.41 -3.23
C PHE A 88 -1.43 4.50 -2.37
N SER A 89 -0.56 5.33 -2.95
CA SER A 89 0.02 6.48 -2.26
C SER A 89 -0.94 7.66 -2.23
N THR A 90 -1.95 7.69 -3.12
CA THR A 90 -2.95 8.75 -3.18
C THR A 90 -4.36 8.17 -3.24
N LEU A 91 -5.32 8.92 -2.71
CA LEU A 91 -6.74 8.55 -2.82
C LEU A 91 -7.20 8.59 -4.29
N GLU A 92 -6.70 9.56 -5.05
CA GLU A 92 -7.01 9.67 -6.47
C GLU A 92 -6.56 8.42 -7.24
N GLY A 93 -5.35 7.93 -6.97
CA GLY A 93 -4.86 6.71 -7.61
C GLY A 93 -5.74 5.51 -7.32
N LEU A 94 -6.20 5.38 -6.08
CA LEU A 94 -7.14 4.31 -5.73
C LEU A 94 -8.46 4.45 -6.48
N ARG A 95 -8.99 5.65 -6.58
CA ARG A 95 -10.27 5.91 -7.25
C ARG A 95 -10.20 5.70 -8.76
N VAL A 96 -9.06 5.95 -9.37
CA VAL A 96 -8.84 5.64 -10.80
C VAL A 96 -8.85 4.13 -11.00
N PHE A 97 -8.20 3.40 -10.11
CA PHE A 97 -8.15 1.94 -10.16
C PHE A 97 -9.51 1.29 -9.83
N LYS A 98 -10.22 1.85 -8.84
CA LYS A 98 -11.56 1.40 -8.42
C LYS A 98 -12.51 2.60 -8.41
N PRO A 99 -13.05 2.99 -9.58
CA PRO A 99 -13.92 4.17 -9.65
C PRO A 99 -15.24 4.00 -8.89
N THR A 100 -15.68 2.76 -8.65
CA THR A 100 -16.91 2.48 -7.92
C THR A 100 -16.63 1.42 -6.87
N LEU A 101 -16.91 1.74 -5.60
CA LEU A 101 -16.83 0.77 -4.52
C LEU A 101 -18.10 -0.09 -4.52
N GLN A 102 -17.93 -1.36 -4.21
CA GLN A 102 -19.04 -2.28 -4.05
C GLN A 102 -19.70 -2.06 -2.69
N LYS A 103 -20.89 -2.67 -2.48
CA LYS A 103 -21.56 -2.64 -1.19
C LYS A 103 -20.62 -3.21 -0.12
N ASP A 104 -20.56 -2.54 1.01
CA ASP A 104 -19.73 -2.91 2.17
C ASP A 104 -18.22 -2.84 1.92
N GLU A 105 -17.78 -2.37 0.77
CA GLU A 105 -16.38 -2.08 0.51
C GLU A 105 -16.06 -0.65 0.94
N HIS A 106 -15.01 -0.50 1.77
CA HIS A 106 -14.61 0.80 2.31
C HIS A 106 -13.12 1.04 2.12
N ILE A 107 -12.75 2.30 2.06
CA ILE A 107 -11.35 2.72 1.95
C ILE A 107 -10.79 2.92 3.35
N TYR A 108 -9.59 2.40 3.58
CA TYR A 108 -8.85 2.52 4.83
C TYR A 108 -7.49 3.15 4.59
N VAL A 109 -7.01 3.90 5.58
CA VAL A 109 -5.65 4.41 5.64
C VAL A 109 -4.83 3.40 6.44
N VAL A 110 -3.75 2.90 5.86
CA VAL A 110 -2.95 1.82 6.44
C VAL A 110 -1.49 2.23 6.56
N THR A 111 -0.82 1.62 7.54
CA THR A 111 0.62 1.77 7.75
C THR A 111 1.36 0.60 7.09
N LYS A 112 2.70 0.68 7.05
CA LYS A 112 3.52 -0.46 6.61
C LYS A 112 3.26 -1.69 7.47
N GLN A 113 3.08 -1.50 8.79
CA GLN A 113 2.80 -2.61 9.70
C GLN A 113 1.46 -3.26 9.37
N ASP A 114 0.43 -2.46 9.08
CA ASP A 114 -0.88 -2.99 8.69
C ASP A 114 -0.78 -3.84 7.42
N VAL A 115 -0.01 -3.39 6.44
CA VAL A 115 0.22 -4.13 5.19
C VAL A 115 0.94 -5.45 5.48
N LEU A 116 2.00 -5.40 6.30
CA LEU A 116 2.73 -6.61 6.68
C LEU A 116 1.84 -7.60 7.43
N ASP A 117 1.03 -7.12 8.37
CA ASP A 117 0.09 -7.97 9.12
C ASP A 117 -0.88 -8.68 8.18
N PHE A 118 -1.41 -7.96 7.20
CA PHE A 118 -2.29 -8.57 6.18
C PHE A 118 -1.55 -9.67 5.41
N LEU A 119 -0.33 -9.39 4.94
CA LEU A 119 0.45 -10.37 4.18
C LEU A 119 0.77 -11.61 5.03
N ASN A 120 1.07 -11.41 6.32
CA ASN A 120 1.38 -12.53 7.21
C ASN A 120 0.16 -13.41 7.51
N MET A 121 -1.03 -12.85 7.46
CA MET A 121 -2.28 -13.59 7.64
C MET A 121 -2.78 -14.24 6.34
N ASN A 122 -2.21 -13.89 5.20
CA ASN A 122 -2.63 -14.36 3.89
C ASN A 122 -1.43 -14.87 3.09
N ALA A 123 -1.01 -16.09 3.42
CA ALA A 123 0.22 -16.69 2.89
C ALA A 123 0.24 -16.80 1.36
N LYS A 124 -0.92 -16.85 0.73
CA LYS A 124 -1.04 -16.96 -0.73
C LYS A 124 -0.81 -15.62 -1.44
N VAL A 125 -0.80 -14.51 -0.72
CA VAL A 125 -0.50 -13.19 -1.28
C VAL A 125 1.01 -13.01 -1.25
N ALA A 126 1.62 -12.81 -2.42
CA ALA A 126 3.07 -12.79 -2.56
C ALA A 126 3.67 -11.50 -2.03
N ALA A 127 3.03 -10.36 -2.29
CA ALA A 127 3.55 -9.04 -1.93
C ALA A 127 2.43 -8.00 -2.02
N ALA A 128 2.71 -6.79 -1.55
CA ALA A 128 1.92 -5.63 -1.91
C ALA A 128 2.48 -4.98 -3.17
N VAL A 129 1.64 -4.33 -3.96
CA VAL A 129 2.07 -3.54 -5.10
C VAL A 129 1.59 -2.11 -4.92
N LEU A 130 2.54 -1.18 -4.87
CA LEU A 130 2.25 0.23 -4.71
C LEU A 130 1.97 0.86 -6.07
N ASN A 131 0.81 1.50 -6.17
CA ASN A 131 0.34 2.18 -7.38
C ASN A 131 0.37 1.26 -8.61
N PRO A 132 -0.44 0.18 -8.59
CA PRO A 132 -0.44 -0.77 -9.71
C PRO A 132 -0.76 -0.07 -11.04
N LEU A 133 -0.13 -0.53 -12.11
CA LEU A 133 -0.23 -0.01 -13.48
C LEU A 133 0.37 1.40 -13.67
N VAL A 134 0.84 2.04 -12.61
CA VAL A 134 1.51 3.35 -12.66
C VAL A 134 2.96 3.21 -12.24
N ASP A 135 3.20 2.87 -10.99
CA ASP A 135 4.55 2.72 -10.43
C ASP A 135 4.98 1.26 -10.28
N ASP A 136 4.04 0.38 -10.01
CA ASP A 136 4.22 -1.06 -9.86
C ASP A 136 5.39 -1.42 -8.93
N LEU A 137 5.49 -0.71 -7.80
CA LEU A 137 6.55 -0.99 -6.82
C LEU A 137 6.12 -2.14 -5.92
N LEU A 138 6.81 -3.28 -6.05
CA LEU A 138 6.54 -4.45 -5.22
C LEU A 138 7.18 -4.31 -3.85
N LEU A 139 6.40 -4.63 -2.82
CA LEU A 139 6.85 -4.63 -1.43
C LEU A 139 6.61 -6.02 -0.84
N TYR A 140 7.68 -6.81 -0.76
CA TYR A 140 7.64 -8.15 -0.20
C TYR A 140 7.70 -8.09 1.33
N ARG A 141 7.32 -9.19 1.99
CA ARG A 141 7.32 -9.28 3.46
C ARG A 141 8.65 -8.87 4.07
N MET A 142 9.75 -9.40 3.52
CA MET A 142 11.09 -9.11 4.05
C MET A 142 11.44 -7.63 3.90
N GLN A 143 11.09 -7.01 2.78
CA GLN A 143 11.32 -5.59 2.57
C GLN A 143 10.51 -4.74 3.55
N LEU A 144 9.24 -5.08 3.77
CA LEU A 144 8.39 -4.39 4.75
C LEU A 144 8.94 -4.53 6.16
N GLN A 145 9.38 -5.73 6.54
CA GLN A 145 9.99 -5.96 7.86
C GLN A 145 11.22 -5.08 8.05
N ASN A 146 12.08 -5.00 7.05
CA ASN A 146 13.29 -4.18 7.10
C ASN A 146 12.96 -2.70 7.23
N LEU A 147 11.98 -2.21 6.48
CA LEU A 147 11.56 -0.80 6.53
C LEU A 147 10.98 -0.44 7.89
N ILE A 148 10.18 -1.33 8.48
CA ILE A 148 9.60 -1.13 9.81
C ILE A 148 10.68 -1.16 10.88
N GLN A 149 11.62 -2.08 10.79
CA GLN A 149 12.72 -2.21 11.76
C GLN A 149 13.60 -0.97 11.76
N VAL A 150 13.93 -0.42 10.58
CA VAL A 150 14.71 0.82 10.46
C VAL A 150 13.95 1.98 11.09
N GLN A 151 12.64 2.07 10.90
CA GLN A 151 11.82 3.11 11.51
C GLN A 151 11.83 3.04 13.03
N ALA A 152 11.86 1.83 13.59
CA ALA A 152 11.84 1.60 15.03
C ALA A 152 13.16 1.97 15.71
N GLU A 153 14.27 2.01 14.98
CA GLU A 153 15.57 2.43 15.48
C GLU A 153 15.68 3.95 15.50
#